data_ead99a7a3be4ec113c7f7d60f46ebf8a
#
_entry.id   ead99a7a3be4ec113c7f7d60f46ebf8a
#
_cell.length_a   1.000
_cell.length_b   1.000
_cell.length_c   1.000
_cell.angle_alpha   90.00
_cell.angle_beta   90.00
_cell.angle_gamma   90.00
#
_symmetry.space_group_name_H-M   'P 1'
#
loop_
_entity.id
_entity.type
_entity.pdbx_description
1 polymer ?
#
loop_
_entity_poly.entity_id
_entity_poly.type
_entity_poly.pdbx_seq_one_letter_code
_entity_poly.pdbx_strand_id
1 'polypeptide(L)'
;MHINKNGIRIHDKSSFTGMRNAGSLAASILDTIGELVVPGKSTEEIDIAINKIIEKANAKSATIGYRGYKHASCISLNHVVCHGIPSTKIIKNGDIINIDVTVIVDGWYGDTSRMYAVGALNRKAERLIKITHDALFKGIEKVKPGNTFGDIGKAIQTYVES
;
A
#
# COMPACT_ATOMS: atom_id res chain seq x y z
N MET A 1 6.78 -26.68 -1.96
CA MET A 1 7.18 -25.66 -2.94
C MET A 1 7.90 -26.32 -4.10
N HIS A 2 7.52 -26.06 -5.36
CA HIS A 2 8.23 -26.52 -6.55
C HIS A 2 8.40 -25.39 -7.56
N ILE A 3 9.33 -25.55 -8.48
CA ILE A 3 9.56 -24.61 -9.59
C ILE A 3 9.00 -25.27 -10.84
N ASN A 4 8.14 -24.56 -11.57
CA ASN A 4 7.58 -25.07 -12.83
C ASN A 4 8.60 -24.99 -13.98
N LYS A 5 8.23 -25.52 -15.16
CA LYS A 5 9.09 -25.54 -16.37
C LYS A 5 9.54 -24.15 -16.85
N ASN A 6 8.88 -23.08 -16.41
CA ASN A 6 9.20 -21.69 -16.78
C ASN A 6 10.01 -20.98 -15.69
N GLY A 7 10.54 -21.70 -14.71
CA GLY A 7 11.31 -21.12 -13.60
C GLY A 7 10.45 -20.40 -12.54
N ILE A 8 9.13 -20.49 -12.61
CA ILE A 8 8.23 -19.82 -11.67
C ILE A 8 8.06 -20.69 -10.43
N ARG A 9 8.25 -20.07 -9.26
CA ARG A 9 8.02 -20.71 -7.96
C ARG A 9 6.53 -20.86 -7.71
N ILE A 10 6.09 -22.09 -7.50
CA ILE A 10 4.69 -22.40 -7.12
C ILE A 10 4.65 -22.65 -5.62
N HIS A 11 3.86 -21.83 -4.95
CA HIS A 11 3.68 -21.90 -3.51
C HIS A 11 2.57 -22.90 -3.13
N ASP A 12 2.74 -23.53 -1.98
CA ASP A 12 1.77 -24.44 -1.36
C ASP A 12 1.03 -23.76 -0.19
N LYS A 13 0.15 -24.50 0.45
CA LYS A 13 -0.65 -23.99 1.58
C LYS A 13 0.19 -23.49 2.76
N SER A 14 1.36 -24.08 3.00
CA SER A 14 2.25 -23.67 4.11
C SER A 14 2.82 -22.28 3.84
N SER A 15 3.16 -22.01 2.59
CA SER A 15 3.65 -20.68 2.13
C SER A 15 2.58 -19.58 2.29
N PHE A 16 1.29 -19.94 2.18
CA PHE A 16 0.21 -18.96 2.32
C PHE A 16 0.09 -18.38 3.73
N THR A 17 0.46 -19.13 4.76
CA THR A 17 0.47 -18.62 6.14
C THR A 17 1.48 -17.50 6.30
N GLY A 18 2.71 -17.67 5.81
CA GLY A 18 3.72 -16.63 5.85
C GLY A 18 3.29 -15.36 5.10
N MET A 19 2.74 -15.52 3.89
CA MET A 19 2.22 -14.40 3.10
C MET A 19 1.07 -13.67 3.83
N ARG A 20 0.15 -14.41 4.46
CA ARG A 20 -0.94 -13.80 5.24
C ARG A 20 -0.43 -13.04 6.45
N ASN A 21 0.55 -13.58 7.18
CA ASN A 21 1.12 -12.91 8.34
C ASN A 21 1.75 -11.56 7.94
N ALA A 22 2.54 -11.54 6.87
CA ALA A 22 3.15 -10.31 6.37
C ALA A 22 2.08 -9.32 5.88
N GLY A 23 1.10 -9.78 5.09
CA GLY A 23 0.00 -8.94 4.61
C GLY A 23 -0.87 -8.40 5.74
N SER A 24 -1.17 -9.20 6.76
CA SER A 24 -1.93 -8.76 7.94
C SER A 24 -1.19 -7.68 8.73
N LEU A 25 0.13 -7.82 8.89
CA LEU A 25 0.92 -6.78 9.55
C LEU A 25 0.89 -5.49 8.74
N ALA A 26 1.12 -5.53 7.43
CA ALA A 26 1.08 -4.35 6.58
C ALA A 26 -0.28 -3.64 6.66
N ALA A 27 -1.39 -4.39 6.60
CA ALA A 27 -2.74 -3.85 6.74
C ALA A 27 -2.97 -3.21 8.12
N SER A 28 -2.55 -3.88 9.21
CA SER A 28 -2.73 -3.37 10.58
C SER A 28 -1.92 -2.09 10.83
N ILE A 29 -0.77 -1.92 10.19
CA ILE A 29 -0.01 -0.67 10.24
C ILE A 29 -0.86 0.46 9.65
N LEU A 30 -1.45 0.25 8.46
CA LEU A 30 -2.30 1.24 7.82
C LEU A 30 -3.56 1.57 8.66
N ASP A 31 -4.15 0.57 9.34
CA ASP A 31 -5.25 0.83 10.28
C ASP A 31 -4.81 1.73 11.43
N THR A 32 -3.67 1.40 12.06
CA THR A 32 -3.16 2.10 13.24
C THR A 32 -2.76 3.55 12.95
N ILE A 33 -2.07 3.79 11.83
CA ILE A 33 -1.58 5.14 11.51
C ILE A 33 -2.67 6.09 11.02
N GLY A 34 -3.86 5.59 10.69
CA GLY A 34 -4.98 6.41 10.26
C GLY A 34 -5.30 7.55 11.24
N GLU A 35 -5.15 7.30 12.55
CA GLU A 35 -5.36 8.31 13.60
C GLU A 35 -4.31 9.44 13.58
N LEU A 36 -3.15 9.22 12.96
CA LEU A 36 -2.09 10.22 12.83
C LEU A 36 -2.21 11.04 11.55
N VAL A 37 -3.07 10.64 10.61
CA VAL A 37 -3.27 11.33 9.34
C VAL A 37 -4.24 12.50 9.54
N VAL A 38 -3.76 13.52 10.23
CA VAL A 38 -4.55 14.71 10.62
C VAL A 38 -3.81 15.99 10.25
N PRO A 39 -4.52 17.13 10.07
CA PRO A 39 -3.89 18.40 9.80
C PRO A 39 -2.86 18.76 10.89
N GLY A 40 -1.74 19.34 10.47
CA GLY A 40 -0.66 19.76 11.37
C GLY A 40 0.45 18.72 11.57
N LYS A 41 0.23 17.46 11.19
CA LYS A 41 1.29 16.44 11.16
C LYS A 41 2.12 16.55 9.89
N SER A 42 3.40 16.21 9.98
CA SER A 42 4.24 16.06 8.80
C SER A 42 4.21 14.61 8.28
N THR A 43 4.52 14.43 7.00
CA THR A 43 4.63 13.09 6.43
C THR A 43 5.79 12.30 7.03
N GLU A 44 6.85 12.97 7.49
CA GLU A 44 7.98 12.37 8.19
C GLU A 44 7.58 11.83 9.58
N GLU A 45 6.75 12.55 10.34
CA GLU A 45 6.23 12.05 11.63
C GLU A 45 5.43 10.76 11.46
N ILE A 46 4.66 10.64 10.37
CA ILE A 46 3.91 9.43 10.04
C ILE A 46 4.87 8.29 9.69
N ASP A 47 5.88 8.55 8.85
CA ASP A 47 6.88 7.55 8.48
C ASP A 47 7.66 7.01 9.69
N ILE A 48 8.05 7.89 10.60
CA ILE A 48 8.70 7.51 11.87
C ILE A 48 7.77 6.62 12.72
N ALA A 49 6.47 6.93 12.77
CA ALA A 49 5.52 6.11 13.50
C ALA A 49 5.35 4.72 12.85
N ILE A 50 5.29 4.65 11.52
CA ILE A 50 5.26 3.39 10.77
C ILE A 50 6.50 2.55 11.10
N ASN A 51 7.68 3.13 11.03
CA ASN A 51 8.92 2.39 11.32
C ASN A 51 8.92 1.81 12.75
N LYS A 52 8.47 2.58 13.74
CA LYS A 52 8.34 2.12 15.13
C LYS A 52 7.38 0.92 15.27
N ILE A 53 6.27 0.91 14.52
CA ILE A 53 5.32 -0.22 14.54
C ILE A 53 5.97 -1.46 13.93
N ILE A 54 6.69 -1.30 12.81
CA ILE A 54 7.41 -2.39 12.14
C ILE A 54 8.46 -3.00 13.08
N GLU A 55 9.28 -2.17 13.74
CA GLU A 55 10.29 -2.61 14.70
C GLU A 55 9.67 -3.34 15.90
N LYS A 56 8.58 -2.79 16.46
CA LYS A 56 7.86 -3.41 17.59
C LYS A 56 7.28 -4.78 17.23
N ALA A 57 6.93 -5.00 15.97
CA ALA A 57 6.46 -6.28 15.46
C ALA A 57 7.60 -7.27 15.14
N ASN A 58 8.86 -6.94 15.43
CA ASN A 58 10.05 -7.71 15.03
C ASN A 58 10.12 -7.98 13.52
N ALA A 59 9.53 -7.10 12.72
CA ALA A 59 9.57 -7.13 11.26
C ALA A 59 10.62 -6.17 10.72
N LYS A 60 10.80 -6.17 9.40
CA LYS A 60 11.69 -5.24 8.71
C LYS A 60 10.92 -4.46 7.67
N SER A 61 11.25 -3.18 7.49
CA SER A 61 10.81 -2.45 6.32
C SER A 61 11.53 -2.98 5.08
N ALA A 62 10.81 -3.23 4.01
CA ALA A 62 11.39 -3.64 2.72
C ALA A 62 11.93 -2.43 1.93
N THR A 63 11.50 -1.22 2.27
CA THR A 63 11.87 0.00 1.56
C THR A 63 13.19 0.59 2.05
N ILE A 64 13.46 0.53 3.37
CA ILE A 64 14.71 1.04 3.93
C ILE A 64 15.93 0.28 3.35
N GLY A 65 16.84 1.03 2.73
CA GLY A 65 18.03 0.49 2.10
C GLY A 65 17.84 0.07 0.63
N TYR A 66 16.60 -0.08 0.17
CA TYR A 66 16.36 -0.41 -1.24
C TYR A 66 16.82 0.74 -2.14
N ARG A 67 17.86 0.51 -2.95
CA ARG A 67 18.48 1.51 -3.81
C ARG A 67 18.81 2.83 -3.12
N GLY A 68 19.15 2.77 -1.82
CA GLY A 68 19.50 3.94 -1.01
C GLY A 68 18.30 4.69 -0.42
N TYR A 69 17.07 4.17 -0.54
CA TYR A 69 15.90 4.77 0.10
C TYR A 69 15.99 4.72 1.63
N LYS A 70 15.59 5.80 2.31
CA LYS A 70 15.85 5.99 3.75
C LYS A 70 14.61 5.90 4.63
N HIS A 71 13.43 5.74 4.05
CA HIS A 71 12.16 5.78 4.76
C HIS A 71 11.48 4.41 4.80
N ALA A 72 10.61 4.22 5.80
CA ALA A 72 9.89 2.96 6.01
C ALA A 72 8.65 2.83 5.13
N SER A 73 8.21 3.92 4.51
CA SER A 73 7.00 4.00 3.68
C SER A 73 7.18 4.98 2.53
N CYS A 74 6.26 4.93 1.56
CA CYS A 74 6.07 6.02 0.62
C CYS A 74 4.80 6.78 0.99
N ILE A 75 4.85 8.12 1.02
CA ILE A 75 3.72 8.97 1.38
C ILE A 75 3.49 10.00 0.28
N SER A 76 2.43 9.81 -0.47
CA SER A 76 2.14 10.58 -1.68
C SER A 76 0.94 11.50 -1.45
N LEU A 77 1.18 12.82 -1.46
CA LEU A 77 0.15 13.84 -1.25
C LEU A 77 -0.40 14.37 -2.57
N ASN A 78 -1.72 14.46 -2.65
CA ASN A 78 -2.45 15.16 -3.72
C ASN A 78 -2.03 14.70 -5.13
N HIS A 79 -1.27 15.52 -5.84
CA HIS A 79 -0.83 15.27 -7.22
C HIS A 79 0.34 14.29 -7.34
N VAL A 80 0.95 13.90 -6.24
CA VAL A 80 2.00 12.87 -6.25
C VAL A 80 1.33 11.51 -6.40
N VAL A 81 1.53 10.86 -7.55
CA VAL A 81 0.82 9.61 -7.91
C VAL A 81 1.26 8.44 -7.04
N CYS A 82 2.58 8.25 -6.89
CA CYS A 82 3.17 7.18 -6.08
C CYS A 82 4.61 7.54 -5.68
N HIS A 83 5.20 6.73 -4.80
CA HIS A 83 6.58 6.83 -4.34
C HIS A 83 6.95 8.21 -3.76
N GLY A 84 5.97 8.93 -3.17
CA GLY A 84 6.22 10.18 -2.46
C GLY A 84 7.18 9.95 -1.30
N ILE A 85 8.20 10.82 -1.19
CA ILE A 85 9.20 10.72 -0.13
C ILE A 85 8.70 11.46 1.11
N PRO A 86 8.63 10.79 2.28
CA PRO A 86 8.32 11.44 3.55
C PRO A 86 9.25 12.61 3.83
N SER A 87 8.70 13.70 4.35
CA SER A 87 9.43 14.94 4.60
C SER A 87 8.75 15.79 5.68
N THR A 88 9.31 16.94 5.97
CA THR A 88 8.71 17.95 6.88
C THR A 88 7.44 18.61 6.33
N LYS A 89 6.93 18.17 5.18
CA LYS A 89 5.70 18.71 4.57
C LYS A 89 4.49 18.43 5.47
N ILE A 90 3.84 19.51 5.88
CA ILE A 90 2.69 19.47 6.78
C ILE A 90 1.41 19.15 6.02
N ILE A 91 0.64 18.23 6.56
CA ILE A 91 -0.68 17.80 6.10
C ILE A 91 -1.71 18.89 6.43
N LYS A 92 -2.59 19.16 5.50
CA LYS A 92 -3.62 20.20 5.59
C LYS A 92 -5.01 19.62 5.41
N ASN A 93 -6.00 20.32 5.95
CA ASN A 93 -7.41 20.01 5.66
C ASN A 93 -7.69 20.07 4.15
N GLY A 94 -8.36 19.07 3.62
CA GLY A 94 -8.63 18.92 2.18
C GLY A 94 -7.59 18.13 1.40
N ASP A 95 -6.47 17.72 2.04
CA ASP A 95 -5.48 16.86 1.39
C ASP A 95 -6.00 15.42 1.23
N ILE A 96 -5.56 14.76 0.18
CA ILE A 96 -5.66 13.31 0.00
C ILE A 96 -4.26 12.72 0.04
N ILE A 97 -4.10 11.59 0.73
CA ILE A 97 -2.78 11.00 0.99
C ILE A 97 -2.84 9.52 0.70
N ASN A 98 -1.95 9.03 -0.17
CA ASN A 98 -1.67 7.61 -0.26
C ASN A 98 -0.48 7.28 0.64
N ILE A 99 -0.64 6.30 1.51
CA ILE A 99 0.44 5.74 2.33
C ILE A 99 0.64 4.30 1.92
N ASP A 100 1.86 3.97 1.56
CA ASP A 100 2.27 2.70 0.99
C ASP A 100 3.35 2.07 1.86
N VAL A 101 3.11 0.85 2.32
CA VAL A 101 3.96 0.14 3.29
C VAL A 101 4.28 -1.24 2.78
N THR A 102 5.57 -1.58 2.74
CA THR A 102 6.03 -2.94 2.49
C THR A 102 6.85 -3.46 3.66
N VAL A 103 6.40 -4.54 4.28
CA VAL A 103 7.08 -5.19 5.41
C VAL A 103 7.61 -6.57 5.05
N ILE A 104 8.65 -7.00 5.76
CA ILE A 104 9.20 -8.35 5.66
C ILE A 104 9.02 -9.04 7.02
N VAL A 105 8.27 -10.14 7.03
CA VAL A 105 8.04 -11.01 8.19
C VAL A 105 8.52 -12.41 7.84
N ASP A 106 9.53 -12.92 8.53
CA ASP A 106 10.09 -14.26 8.30
C ASP A 106 10.43 -14.56 6.83
N GLY A 107 10.91 -13.53 6.11
CA GLY A 107 11.24 -13.62 4.68
C GLY A 107 10.06 -13.49 3.72
N TRP A 108 8.83 -13.28 4.22
CA TRP A 108 7.64 -13.02 3.42
C TRP A 108 7.36 -11.52 3.34
N TYR A 109 6.96 -11.05 2.16
CA TYR A 109 6.63 -9.65 1.92
C TYR A 109 5.13 -9.41 2.03
N GLY A 110 4.76 -8.40 2.82
CA GLY A 110 3.41 -7.84 2.86
C GLY A 110 3.46 -6.42 2.33
N ASP A 111 2.78 -6.18 1.21
CA ASP A 111 2.80 -4.90 0.48
C ASP A 111 1.36 -4.42 0.28
N THR A 112 1.05 -3.23 0.76
CA THR A 112 -0.27 -2.63 0.62
C THR A 112 -0.24 -1.13 0.81
N SER A 113 -1.16 -0.44 0.15
CA SER A 113 -1.34 0.99 0.32
C SER A 113 -2.79 1.36 0.60
N ARG A 114 -2.99 2.56 1.17
CA ARG A 114 -4.31 3.10 1.46
C ARG A 114 -4.37 4.60 1.22
N MET A 115 -5.51 5.04 0.69
CA MET A 115 -5.86 6.45 0.61
C MET A 115 -6.51 6.93 1.91
N TYR A 116 -6.10 8.10 2.36
CA TYR A 116 -6.69 8.81 3.50
C TYR A 116 -7.20 10.17 3.05
N ALA A 117 -8.39 10.50 3.50
CA ALA A 117 -9.00 11.82 3.35
C ALA A 117 -8.71 12.65 4.60
N VAL A 118 -8.15 13.83 4.43
CA VAL A 118 -7.85 14.72 5.56
C VAL A 118 -8.93 15.80 5.68
N GLY A 119 -9.84 15.60 6.63
CA GLY A 119 -10.97 16.51 6.83
C GLY A 119 -11.94 16.51 5.66
N ALA A 120 -12.52 17.69 5.33
CA ALA A 120 -13.50 17.84 4.25
C ALA A 120 -12.80 17.94 2.88
N LEU A 121 -13.13 17.03 1.98
CA LEU A 121 -12.60 16.99 0.63
C LEU A 121 -13.53 17.75 -0.36
N ASN A 122 -12.97 18.15 -1.48
CA ASN A 122 -13.76 18.54 -2.64
C ASN A 122 -14.30 17.29 -3.39
N ARG A 123 -15.39 17.46 -4.15
CA ARG A 123 -16.06 16.36 -4.87
C ARG A 123 -15.14 15.59 -5.83
N LYS A 124 -14.15 16.24 -6.42
CA LYS A 124 -13.21 15.57 -7.36
C LYS A 124 -12.28 14.61 -6.61
N ALA A 125 -11.77 15.04 -5.44
CA ALA A 125 -10.92 14.21 -4.59
C ALA A 125 -11.68 13.01 -4.01
N GLU A 126 -12.91 13.23 -3.51
CA GLU A 126 -13.78 12.15 -3.04
C GLU A 126 -14.07 11.12 -4.14
N ARG A 127 -14.43 11.61 -5.34
CA ARG A 127 -14.69 10.74 -6.49
C ARG A 127 -13.43 9.95 -6.88
N LEU A 128 -12.25 10.57 -6.88
CA LEU A 128 -10.99 9.90 -7.22
C LEU A 128 -10.71 8.75 -6.25
N ILE A 129 -10.79 8.99 -4.93
CA ILE A 129 -10.58 7.95 -3.91
C ILE A 129 -11.58 6.81 -4.11
N LYS A 130 -12.86 7.13 -4.27
CA LYS A 130 -13.89 6.11 -4.43
C LYS A 130 -13.69 5.26 -5.69
N ILE A 131 -13.47 5.91 -6.83
CA ILE A 131 -13.31 5.18 -8.11
C ILE A 131 -12.05 4.32 -8.10
N THR A 132 -10.93 4.82 -7.58
CA THR A 132 -9.71 4.01 -7.51
C THR A 132 -9.85 2.83 -6.55
N HIS A 133 -10.54 3.00 -5.42
CA HIS A 133 -10.85 1.92 -4.51
C HIS A 133 -11.75 0.85 -5.17
N ASP A 134 -12.84 1.26 -5.81
CA ASP A 134 -13.75 0.34 -6.49
C ASP A 134 -13.05 -0.39 -7.65
N ALA A 135 -12.20 0.32 -8.41
CA ALA A 135 -11.40 -0.24 -9.49
C ALA A 135 -10.44 -1.34 -9.02
N LEU A 136 -9.84 -1.19 -7.84
CA LEU A 136 -9.01 -2.23 -7.22
C LEU A 136 -9.80 -3.55 -7.09
N PHE A 137 -11.02 -3.50 -6.57
CA PHE A 137 -11.85 -4.70 -6.42
C PHE A 137 -12.27 -5.29 -7.77
N LYS A 138 -12.52 -4.45 -8.80
CA LYS A 138 -12.74 -4.94 -10.17
C LYS A 138 -11.53 -5.70 -10.71
N GLY A 139 -10.33 -5.24 -10.40
CA GLY A 139 -9.10 -5.96 -10.73
C GLY A 139 -8.98 -7.29 -9.96
N ILE A 140 -9.20 -7.28 -8.65
CA ILE A 140 -9.11 -8.47 -7.79
C ILE A 140 -10.07 -9.58 -8.27
N GLU A 141 -11.30 -9.25 -8.68
CA GLU A 141 -12.27 -10.20 -9.23
C GLU A 141 -11.74 -10.98 -10.44
N LYS A 142 -10.73 -10.44 -11.15
CA LYS A 142 -10.08 -11.08 -12.30
C LYS A 142 -8.89 -11.96 -11.93
N VAL A 143 -8.44 -11.95 -10.68
CA VAL A 143 -7.32 -12.79 -10.22
C VAL A 143 -7.79 -14.22 -10.02
N LYS A 144 -7.76 -15.01 -11.10
CA LYS A 144 -8.16 -16.41 -11.09
C LYS A 144 -7.46 -17.21 -12.18
N PRO A 145 -7.36 -18.54 -12.04
CA PRO A 145 -6.79 -19.40 -13.08
C PRO A 145 -7.46 -19.20 -14.45
N GLY A 146 -6.65 -19.12 -15.49
CA GLY A 146 -7.10 -18.91 -16.88
C GLY A 146 -7.09 -17.43 -17.32
N ASN A 147 -7.04 -16.49 -16.37
CA ASN A 147 -6.90 -15.07 -16.71
C ASN A 147 -5.43 -14.65 -16.79
N THR A 148 -5.20 -13.56 -17.51
CA THR A 148 -3.90 -12.91 -17.68
C THR A 148 -3.81 -11.62 -16.89
N PHE A 149 -2.60 -11.05 -16.73
CA PHE A 149 -2.44 -9.69 -16.17
C PHE A 149 -3.18 -8.63 -17.00
N GLY A 150 -3.30 -8.84 -18.33
CA GLY A 150 -4.07 -7.96 -19.20
C GLY A 150 -5.56 -7.92 -18.87
N ASP A 151 -6.15 -9.03 -18.39
CA ASP A 151 -7.56 -9.07 -17.96
C ASP A 151 -7.79 -8.24 -16.72
N ILE A 152 -6.83 -8.21 -15.78
CA ILE A 152 -6.86 -7.37 -14.59
C ILE A 152 -6.81 -5.90 -15.01
N GLY A 153 -5.81 -5.51 -15.81
CA GLY A 153 -5.65 -4.14 -16.30
C GLY A 153 -6.87 -3.66 -17.09
N LYS A 154 -7.41 -4.49 -17.99
CA LYS A 154 -8.62 -4.16 -18.75
C LYS A 154 -9.84 -3.93 -17.87
N ALA A 155 -10.04 -4.74 -16.83
CA ALA A 155 -11.17 -4.57 -15.92
C ALA A 155 -11.08 -3.24 -15.15
N ILE A 156 -9.89 -2.89 -14.66
CA ILE A 156 -9.62 -1.61 -13.98
C ILE A 156 -9.87 -0.45 -14.95
N GLN A 157 -9.24 -0.48 -16.12
CA GLN A 157 -9.34 0.58 -17.12
C GLN A 157 -10.79 0.82 -17.56
N THR A 158 -11.51 -0.24 -17.90
CA THR A 158 -12.91 -0.13 -18.34
C THR A 158 -13.78 0.54 -17.28
N TYR A 159 -13.56 0.21 -15.99
CA TYR A 159 -14.32 0.81 -14.89
C TYR A 159 -13.95 2.29 -14.67
N VAL A 160 -12.68 2.64 -14.75
CA VAL A 160 -12.21 4.01 -14.49
C VAL A 160 -12.61 4.96 -15.61
N GLU A 161 -12.68 4.47 -16.86
CA GLU A 161 -13.02 5.27 -18.04
C GLU A 161 -14.54 5.37 -18.31
N SER A 162 -15.39 4.65 -17.54
CA SER A 162 -16.86 4.72 -17.64
C SER A 162 -17.44 5.82 -16.75
#